data_253015a6586343f4e299663b27477b47
#
_entry.id   253015a6586343f4e299663b27477b47
#
_cell.length_a   1.000
_cell.length_b   1.000
_cell.length_c   1.000
_cell.angle_alpha   90.00
_cell.angle_beta   90.00
_cell.angle_gamma   90.00
#
_symmetry.space_group_name_H-M   'P 1'
#
loop_
_entity.id
_entity.type
_entity.pdbx_description
1 polymer ?
#
loop_
_entity_poly.entity_id
_entity_poly.type
_entity_poly.pdbx_seq_one_letter_code
_entity_poly.pdbx_strand_id
1 'polypeptide(L)'
;DFVFAQTWPDAVENLKLLDEYGCKPEIELFDLGDIKLLNQMIKNDKIRGPYWVQMITGGTGVAPVIESIQYAEHMLPENSLLSILGVGSGQTPLAAAALVMGHHVRTGMEDNVYYAKGKLAESNAQLVERIVRMANDIGRPLATPAQAREMMGLGAPRAYTFDGRTYGGEVHTLDEMVSDNS
;
A
#
# COMPACT_ATOMS: atom_id res chain seq x y z
N ASP A 1 -20.35 16.04 -11.01
CA ASP A 1 -19.92 14.72 -11.50
C ASP A 1 -18.43 14.78 -11.80
N PHE A 2 -17.70 13.79 -11.34
CA PHE A 2 -16.25 13.69 -11.49
C PHE A 2 -15.91 12.34 -12.13
N VAL A 3 -15.04 12.35 -13.14
CA VAL A 3 -14.50 11.14 -13.75
C VAL A 3 -13.00 11.14 -13.54
N PHE A 4 -12.51 10.16 -12.78
CA PHE A 4 -11.10 9.84 -12.73
C PHE A 4 -10.77 8.85 -13.85
N ALA A 5 -9.86 9.21 -14.72
CA ALA A 5 -9.41 8.35 -15.79
C ALA A 5 -7.89 8.47 -15.96
N GLN A 6 -7.23 7.33 -16.06
CA GLN A 6 -5.83 7.25 -16.43
C GLN A 6 -5.71 6.43 -17.72
N THR A 7 -5.21 7.06 -18.77
CA THR A 7 -4.99 6.36 -20.04
C THR A 7 -3.65 5.61 -20.02
N TRP A 8 -3.47 4.68 -20.95
CA TRP A 8 -2.17 4.03 -21.13
C TRP A 8 -1.00 5.00 -21.33
N PRO A 9 -1.09 6.03 -22.19
CA PRO A 9 -0.03 7.03 -22.32
C PRO A 9 0.28 7.75 -21.02
N ASP A 10 -0.76 8.15 -20.24
CA ASP A 10 -0.58 8.82 -18.95
C ASP A 10 0.19 7.93 -17.96
N ALA A 11 -0.19 6.66 -17.86
CA ALA A 11 0.49 5.70 -16.99
C ALA A 11 1.95 5.51 -17.39
N VAL A 12 2.25 5.41 -18.69
CA VAL A 12 3.63 5.29 -19.19
C VAL A 12 4.45 6.56 -18.91
N GLU A 13 3.85 7.74 -19.05
CA GLU A 13 4.50 9.01 -18.73
C GLU A 13 4.79 9.14 -17.24
N ASN A 14 3.83 8.81 -16.38
CA ASN A 14 4.00 8.79 -14.94
C ASN A 14 5.14 7.83 -14.52
N LEU A 15 5.18 6.63 -15.10
CA LEU A 15 6.27 5.67 -14.81
C LEU A 15 7.65 6.19 -15.23
N LYS A 16 7.76 6.90 -16.35
CA LYS A 16 9.00 7.55 -16.76
C LYS A 16 9.45 8.62 -15.77
N LEU A 17 8.52 9.48 -15.33
CA LEU A 17 8.82 10.52 -14.34
C LEU A 17 9.26 9.89 -13.02
N LEU A 18 8.59 8.84 -12.54
CA LEU A 18 8.98 8.15 -11.33
C LEU A 18 10.40 7.55 -11.44
N ASP A 19 10.74 6.95 -12.58
CA ASP A 19 12.08 6.40 -12.84
C ASP A 19 13.14 7.50 -12.88
N GLU A 20 12.86 8.63 -13.53
CA GLU A 20 13.75 9.79 -13.60
C GLU A 20 14.09 10.34 -12.20
N TYR A 21 13.10 10.42 -11.31
CA TYR A 21 13.30 10.85 -9.93
C TYR A 21 13.73 9.73 -8.98
N GLY A 22 13.90 8.51 -9.49
CA GLY A 22 14.30 7.35 -8.70
C GLY A 22 13.25 6.92 -7.69
N CYS A 23 11.99 7.18 -7.98
CA CYS A 23 10.84 6.76 -7.18
C CYS A 23 10.29 5.42 -7.67
N LYS A 24 9.96 4.54 -6.73
CA LYS A 24 9.28 3.30 -7.06
C LYS A 24 7.76 3.53 -7.08
N PRO A 25 7.05 3.10 -8.13
CA PRO A 25 5.59 3.22 -8.16
C PRO A 25 4.92 2.25 -7.19
N GLU A 26 3.88 2.71 -6.52
CA GLU A 26 2.81 1.87 -6.00
C GLU A 26 1.74 1.74 -7.09
N ILE A 27 1.30 0.51 -7.34
CA ILE A 27 0.34 0.21 -8.39
C ILE A 27 -1.00 -0.07 -7.74
N GLU A 28 -1.96 0.81 -7.95
CA GLU A 28 -3.31 0.66 -7.42
C GLU A 28 -4.21 -0.08 -8.41
N LEU A 29 -4.86 -1.14 -7.94
CA LEU A 29 -5.88 -1.90 -8.68
C LEU A 29 -7.26 -1.47 -8.21
N PHE A 30 -7.96 -0.72 -9.03
CA PHE A 30 -9.38 -0.38 -8.85
C PHE A 30 -10.31 -1.39 -9.51
N ASP A 31 -9.79 -2.15 -10.47
CA ASP A 31 -10.48 -3.25 -11.15
C ASP A 31 -9.54 -4.43 -11.32
N LEU A 32 -10.07 -5.65 -11.35
CA LEU A 32 -9.24 -6.85 -11.57
C LEU A 32 -8.63 -6.88 -12.98
N GLY A 33 -9.20 -6.13 -13.92
CA GLY A 33 -8.63 -5.92 -15.25
C GLY A 33 -7.31 -5.14 -15.25
N ASP A 34 -7.04 -4.35 -14.20
CA ASP A 34 -5.80 -3.59 -14.06
C ASP A 34 -4.57 -4.50 -13.94
N ILE A 35 -4.76 -5.75 -13.48
CA ILE A 35 -3.69 -6.77 -13.46
C ILE A 35 -3.20 -7.06 -14.88
N LYS A 36 -4.10 -7.09 -15.86
CA LYS A 36 -3.72 -7.26 -17.27
C LYS A 36 -2.88 -6.08 -17.75
N LEU A 37 -3.24 -4.87 -17.34
CA LEU A 37 -2.50 -3.66 -17.68
C LEU A 37 -1.09 -3.72 -17.06
N LEU A 38 -0.97 -4.07 -15.79
CA LEU A 38 0.30 -4.28 -15.10
C LEU A 38 1.18 -5.29 -15.86
N ASN A 39 0.64 -6.47 -16.16
CA ASN A 39 1.37 -7.51 -16.90
C ASN A 39 1.85 -7.02 -18.28
N GLN A 40 1.06 -6.18 -18.95
CA GLN A 40 1.47 -5.59 -20.22
C GLN A 40 2.58 -4.55 -20.05
N MET A 41 2.56 -3.77 -18.98
CA MET A 41 3.64 -2.82 -18.65
C MET A 41 4.95 -3.55 -18.37
N ILE A 42 4.90 -4.65 -17.62
CA ILE A 42 6.06 -5.51 -17.35
C ILE A 42 6.61 -6.08 -18.66
N LYS A 43 5.76 -6.67 -19.50
CA LYS A 43 6.16 -7.23 -20.80
C LYS A 43 6.83 -6.21 -21.72
N ASN A 44 6.48 -4.93 -21.58
CA ASN A 44 7.06 -3.84 -22.37
C ASN A 44 8.19 -3.09 -21.66
N ASP A 45 8.77 -3.67 -20.59
CA ASP A 45 9.87 -3.09 -19.81
C ASP A 45 9.58 -1.67 -19.28
N LYS A 46 8.30 -1.39 -18.93
CA LYS A 46 7.89 -0.09 -18.39
C LYS A 46 8.00 -0.02 -16.87
N ILE A 47 8.01 -1.16 -16.20
CA ILE A 47 8.09 -1.26 -14.75
C ILE A 47 8.95 -2.46 -14.37
N ARG A 48 9.69 -2.33 -13.26
CA ARG A 48 10.58 -3.37 -12.73
C ARG A 48 10.18 -3.78 -11.32
N GLY A 49 10.25 -5.08 -11.06
CA GLY A 49 9.98 -5.65 -9.75
C GLY A 49 11.02 -5.31 -8.66
N PRO A 50 10.75 -5.70 -7.43
CA PRO A 50 9.49 -6.26 -6.96
C PRO A 50 8.33 -5.29 -7.14
N TYR A 51 7.12 -5.80 -7.43
CA TYR A 51 5.95 -4.95 -7.71
C TYR A 51 5.15 -4.74 -6.43
N TRP A 52 5.10 -3.51 -5.95
CA TRP A 52 4.21 -3.13 -4.86
C TRP A 52 2.83 -2.84 -5.43
N VAL A 53 1.87 -3.70 -5.12
CA VAL A 53 0.52 -3.65 -5.67
C VAL A 53 -0.48 -3.47 -4.54
N GLN A 54 -1.32 -2.45 -4.64
CA GLN A 54 -2.37 -2.17 -3.69
C GLN A 54 -3.75 -2.38 -4.32
N MET A 55 -4.51 -3.33 -3.82
CA MET A 55 -5.87 -3.57 -4.27
C MET A 55 -6.85 -2.73 -3.46
N ILE A 56 -7.57 -1.87 -4.16
CA ILE A 56 -8.61 -1.01 -3.59
C ILE A 56 -9.93 -1.78 -3.64
N THR A 57 -10.49 -2.09 -2.47
CA THR A 57 -11.74 -2.85 -2.37
C THR A 57 -12.86 -2.03 -1.78
N GLY A 58 -14.06 -2.21 -2.30
CA GLY A 58 -15.23 -1.40 -1.91
C GLY A 58 -15.27 -0.03 -2.58
N GLY A 59 -16.27 0.77 -2.28
CA GLY A 59 -16.49 2.02 -3.00
C GLY A 59 -16.70 1.78 -4.48
N THR A 60 -15.86 2.37 -5.31
CA THR A 60 -15.81 2.16 -6.77
C THR A 60 -14.76 1.13 -7.20
N GLY A 61 -14.05 0.55 -6.23
CA GLY A 61 -13.01 -0.43 -6.49
C GLY A 61 -13.51 -1.87 -6.61
N VAL A 62 -12.59 -2.79 -6.47
CA VAL A 62 -12.85 -4.24 -6.54
C VAL A 62 -13.88 -4.66 -5.49
N ALA A 63 -14.69 -5.67 -5.79
CA ALA A 63 -15.66 -6.22 -4.84
C ALA A 63 -14.98 -6.61 -3.51
N PRO A 64 -15.53 -6.18 -2.34
CA PRO A 64 -14.89 -6.37 -1.03
C PRO A 64 -15.15 -7.78 -0.49
N VAL A 65 -14.69 -8.79 -1.20
CA VAL A 65 -14.83 -10.23 -0.88
C VAL A 65 -13.49 -10.94 -0.94
N ILE A 66 -13.36 -12.06 -0.23
CA ILE A 66 -12.11 -12.84 -0.16
C ILE A 66 -11.72 -13.39 -1.53
N GLU A 67 -12.70 -13.78 -2.34
CA GLU A 67 -12.50 -14.29 -3.70
C GLU A 67 -11.77 -13.29 -4.60
N SER A 68 -11.96 -12.01 -4.38
CA SER A 68 -11.23 -10.96 -5.11
C SER A 68 -9.74 -10.97 -4.74
N ILE A 69 -9.40 -11.17 -3.46
CA ILE A 69 -8.01 -11.28 -3.01
C ILE A 69 -7.37 -12.53 -3.61
N GLN A 70 -8.06 -13.67 -3.56
CA GLN A 70 -7.60 -14.94 -4.13
C GLN A 70 -7.36 -14.83 -5.64
N TYR A 71 -8.27 -14.16 -6.36
CA TYR A 71 -8.09 -13.93 -7.78
C TYR A 71 -6.86 -13.06 -8.06
N ALA A 72 -6.70 -11.96 -7.33
CA ALA A 72 -5.53 -11.09 -7.49
C ALA A 72 -4.23 -11.85 -7.19
N GLU A 73 -4.17 -12.59 -6.09
CA GLU A 73 -3.01 -13.42 -5.71
C GLU A 73 -2.62 -14.39 -6.83
N HIS A 74 -3.62 -15.05 -7.45
CA HIS A 74 -3.38 -16.01 -8.53
C HIS A 74 -2.94 -15.37 -9.84
N MET A 75 -3.40 -14.16 -10.14
CA MET A 75 -3.20 -13.49 -11.43
C MET A 75 -2.05 -12.49 -11.45
N LEU A 76 -1.59 -12.06 -10.29
CA LEU A 76 -0.46 -11.14 -10.19
C LEU A 76 0.85 -11.82 -10.65
N PRO A 77 1.75 -11.05 -11.27
CA PRO A 77 3.05 -11.57 -11.67
C PRO A 77 3.89 -11.99 -10.45
N GLU A 78 4.83 -12.91 -10.67
CA GLU A 78 5.83 -13.25 -9.67
C GLU A 78 6.55 -11.98 -9.15
N ASN A 79 7.03 -12.03 -7.91
CA ASN A 79 7.62 -10.89 -7.20
C ASN A 79 6.66 -9.72 -6.93
N SER A 80 5.35 -9.97 -6.92
CA SER A 80 4.36 -9.00 -6.42
C SER A 80 4.21 -9.06 -4.92
N LEU A 81 4.15 -7.90 -4.30
CA LEU A 81 3.80 -7.69 -2.90
C LEU A 81 2.39 -7.09 -2.87
N LEU A 82 1.39 -7.91 -2.54
CA LEU A 82 0.00 -7.49 -2.56
C LEU A 82 -0.38 -6.85 -1.21
N SER A 83 -0.90 -5.65 -1.26
CA SER A 83 -1.50 -4.92 -0.15
C SER A 83 -3.00 -4.76 -0.37
N ILE A 84 -3.79 -4.92 0.68
CA ILE A 84 -5.25 -4.81 0.63
C ILE A 84 -5.70 -3.58 1.39
N LEU A 85 -6.48 -2.75 0.69
CA LEU A 85 -7.20 -1.60 1.23
C LEU A 85 -8.69 -1.87 1.14
N GLY A 86 -9.40 -1.73 2.26
CA GLY A 86 -10.86 -1.83 2.32
C GLY A 86 -11.49 -0.46 2.57
N VAL A 87 -12.38 -0.01 1.69
CA VAL A 87 -13.15 1.21 1.87
C VAL A 87 -14.36 0.95 2.79
N GLY A 88 -14.60 1.86 3.72
CA GLY A 88 -15.74 1.83 4.61
C GLY A 88 -15.75 0.60 5.54
N SER A 89 -16.88 -0.07 5.67
CA SER A 89 -17.06 -1.21 6.57
C SER A 89 -16.23 -2.45 6.20
N GLY A 90 -15.72 -2.50 4.96
CA GLY A 90 -14.84 -3.56 4.47
C GLY A 90 -13.42 -3.50 5.04
N GLN A 91 -12.97 -2.35 5.55
CA GLN A 91 -11.57 -2.15 5.96
C GLN A 91 -11.08 -3.20 6.96
N THR A 92 -11.74 -3.37 8.07
CA THR A 92 -11.30 -4.30 9.12
C THR A 92 -11.42 -5.78 8.72
N PRO A 93 -12.56 -6.25 8.15
CA PRO A 93 -12.67 -7.65 7.71
C PRO A 93 -11.67 -8.05 6.64
N LEU A 94 -11.44 -7.19 5.64
CA LEU A 94 -10.50 -7.49 4.56
C LEU A 94 -9.05 -7.38 5.01
N ALA A 95 -8.75 -6.47 5.95
CA ALA A 95 -7.45 -6.43 6.60
C ALA A 95 -7.15 -7.75 7.35
N ALA A 96 -8.14 -8.29 8.08
CA ALA A 96 -7.99 -9.58 8.74
C ALA A 96 -7.74 -10.72 7.75
N ALA A 97 -8.52 -10.76 6.66
CA ALA A 97 -8.34 -11.75 5.60
C ALA A 97 -6.94 -11.65 4.97
N ALA A 98 -6.51 -10.43 4.61
CA ALA A 98 -5.18 -10.17 4.06
C ALA A 98 -4.06 -10.64 4.99
N LEU A 99 -4.17 -10.36 6.29
CA LEU A 99 -3.19 -10.81 7.28
C LEU A 99 -3.10 -12.35 7.34
N VAL A 100 -4.23 -13.06 7.36
CA VAL A 100 -4.28 -14.53 7.38
C VAL A 100 -3.73 -15.12 6.08
N MET A 101 -4.00 -14.50 4.93
CA MET A 101 -3.53 -14.93 3.63
C MET A 101 -2.05 -14.59 3.36
N GLY A 102 -1.38 -13.85 4.25
CA GLY A 102 0.04 -13.52 4.08
C GLY A 102 0.30 -12.20 3.33
N HIS A 103 -0.75 -11.44 3.04
CA HIS A 103 -0.63 -10.16 2.32
C HIS A 103 -0.40 -8.97 3.25
N HIS A 104 -0.05 -7.83 2.66
CA HIS A 104 0.09 -6.55 3.35
C HIS A 104 -1.26 -5.86 3.50
N VAL A 105 -1.32 -4.86 4.37
CA VAL A 105 -2.56 -4.14 4.69
C VAL A 105 -2.31 -2.64 4.68
N ARG A 106 -3.20 -1.90 4.06
CA ARG A 106 -3.36 -0.46 4.27
C ARG A 106 -4.61 -0.21 5.10
N THR A 107 -4.50 0.69 6.09
CA THR A 107 -5.62 1.15 6.93
C THR A 107 -5.47 2.63 7.22
N GLY A 108 -6.58 3.34 7.33
CA GLY A 108 -6.57 4.76 7.65
C GLY A 108 -7.95 5.39 7.58
N MET A 109 -8.04 6.62 8.10
CA MET A 109 -9.29 7.39 8.17
C MET A 109 -9.71 7.96 6.82
N GLU A 110 -8.81 8.04 5.85
CA GLU A 110 -9.13 8.36 4.47
C GLU A 110 -10.13 7.36 3.89
N ASP A 111 -9.91 6.09 4.17
CA ASP A 111 -10.68 4.98 3.61
C ASP A 111 -11.89 4.61 4.47
N ASN A 112 -11.81 4.83 5.78
CA ASN A 112 -12.90 4.55 6.73
C ASN A 112 -12.73 5.34 8.02
N VAL A 113 -13.65 6.25 8.29
CA VAL A 113 -13.67 7.07 9.51
C VAL A 113 -14.21 6.36 10.76
N TYR A 114 -14.71 5.12 10.61
CA TYR A 114 -15.32 4.40 11.73
C TYR A 114 -14.38 3.33 12.31
N TYR A 115 -14.18 3.39 13.62
CA TYR A 115 -13.56 2.29 14.37
C TYR A 115 -14.46 1.07 14.47
N ALA A 116 -15.75 1.29 14.71
CA ALA A 116 -16.80 0.28 14.75
C ALA A 116 -18.12 0.90 14.30
N LYS A 117 -19.15 0.09 14.06
CA LYS A 117 -20.47 0.59 13.68
C LYS A 117 -20.95 1.65 14.67
N GLY A 118 -21.15 2.88 14.20
CA GLY A 118 -21.59 4.02 15.01
C GLY A 118 -20.53 4.64 15.92
N LYS A 119 -19.28 4.16 15.88
CA LYS A 119 -18.16 4.72 16.66
C LYS A 119 -17.06 5.20 15.72
N LEU A 120 -16.80 6.51 15.71
CA LEU A 120 -15.69 7.08 14.93
C LEU A 120 -14.34 6.61 15.46
N ALA A 121 -13.36 6.53 14.57
CA ALA A 121 -11.97 6.37 14.95
C ALA A 121 -11.44 7.70 15.52
N GLU A 122 -10.60 7.61 16.53
CA GLU A 122 -9.97 8.76 17.18
C GLU A 122 -8.76 9.28 16.39
N SER A 123 -8.07 8.38 15.68
CA SER A 123 -6.89 8.70 14.88
C SER A 123 -6.53 7.57 13.91
N ASN A 124 -5.65 7.87 12.96
CA ASN A 124 -5.00 6.83 12.15
C ASN A 124 -4.22 5.82 13.02
N ALA A 125 -3.55 6.30 14.06
CA ALA A 125 -2.79 5.46 14.99
C ALA A 125 -3.68 4.36 15.60
N GLN A 126 -4.90 4.70 16.04
CA GLN A 126 -5.86 3.74 16.59
C GLN A 126 -6.22 2.63 15.60
N LEU A 127 -6.37 2.98 14.31
CA LEU A 127 -6.65 1.99 13.26
C LEU A 127 -5.42 1.09 13.00
N VAL A 128 -4.23 1.67 12.97
CA VAL A 128 -2.96 0.93 12.81
C VAL A 128 -2.74 -0.01 13.99
N GLU A 129 -2.92 0.45 15.24
CA GLU A 129 -2.81 -0.37 16.44
C GLU A 129 -3.74 -1.59 16.41
N ARG A 130 -4.94 -1.45 15.84
CA ARG A 130 -5.84 -2.59 15.63
C ARG A 130 -5.20 -3.64 14.72
N ILE A 131 -4.65 -3.22 13.59
CA ILE A 131 -4.01 -4.14 12.64
C ILE A 131 -2.79 -4.81 13.26
N VAL A 132 -1.98 -4.05 14.01
CA VAL A 132 -0.82 -4.57 14.75
C VAL A 132 -1.25 -5.65 15.75
N ARG A 133 -2.31 -5.41 16.54
CA ARG A 133 -2.82 -6.43 17.47
C ARG A 133 -3.27 -7.68 16.74
N MET A 134 -4.04 -7.53 15.65
CA MET A 134 -4.53 -8.67 14.86
C MET A 134 -3.36 -9.48 14.30
N ALA A 135 -2.33 -8.82 13.78
CA ALA A 135 -1.12 -9.49 13.28
C ALA A 135 -0.41 -10.27 14.39
N ASN A 136 -0.24 -9.67 15.56
CA ASN A 136 0.37 -10.32 16.72
C ASN A 136 -0.45 -11.51 17.22
N ASP A 137 -1.79 -11.38 17.29
CA ASP A 137 -2.69 -12.44 17.75
C ASP A 137 -2.63 -13.70 16.87
N ILE A 138 -2.35 -13.53 15.58
CA ILE A 138 -2.16 -14.65 14.64
C ILE A 138 -0.69 -15.06 14.48
N GLY A 139 0.23 -14.47 15.26
CA GLY A 139 1.65 -14.79 15.20
C GLY A 139 2.37 -14.28 13.96
N ARG A 140 1.83 -13.28 13.27
CA ARG A 140 2.45 -12.68 12.08
C ARG A 140 3.34 -11.49 12.47
N PRO A 141 4.68 -11.58 12.27
CA PRO A 141 5.58 -10.49 12.62
C PRO A 141 5.36 -9.27 11.72
N LEU A 142 5.55 -8.09 12.30
CA LEU A 142 5.58 -6.83 11.56
C LEU A 142 6.96 -6.61 10.96
N ALA A 143 7.01 -6.14 9.73
CA ALA A 143 8.26 -5.71 9.12
C ALA A 143 8.74 -4.39 9.75
N THR A 144 10.02 -4.31 10.04
CA THR A 144 10.66 -3.03 10.34
C THR A 144 10.74 -2.16 9.08
N PRO A 145 10.93 -0.83 9.19
CA PRO A 145 11.13 0.03 8.03
C PRO A 145 12.27 -0.44 7.11
N ALA A 146 13.37 -0.94 7.68
CA ALA A 146 14.49 -1.49 6.91
C ALA A 146 14.07 -2.74 6.11
N GLN A 147 13.37 -3.69 6.75
CA GLN A 147 12.85 -4.88 6.08
C GLN A 147 11.83 -4.53 5.00
N ALA A 148 10.93 -3.58 5.26
CA ALA A 148 9.96 -3.12 4.27
C ALA A 148 10.66 -2.52 3.03
N ARG A 149 11.71 -1.73 3.24
CA ARG A 149 12.53 -1.18 2.14
C ARG A 149 13.20 -2.29 1.33
N GLU A 150 13.78 -3.28 2.02
CA GLU A 150 14.42 -4.43 1.37
C GLU A 150 13.39 -5.22 0.53
N MET A 151 12.24 -5.57 1.11
CA MET A 151 11.17 -6.30 0.42
C MET A 151 10.68 -5.57 -0.83
N MET A 152 10.54 -4.25 -0.74
CA MET A 152 10.11 -3.40 -1.87
C MET A 152 11.25 -3.08 -2.85
N GLY A 153 12.47 -3.53 -2.60
CA GLY A 153 13.63 -3.20 -3.43
C GLY A 153 13.98 -1.71 -3.45
N LEU A 154 13.68 -1.00 -2.36
CA LEU A 154 14.04 0.40 -2.21
C LEU A 154 15.50 0.53 -1.77
N GLY A 155 16.24 1.43 -2.42
CA GLY A 155 17.60 1.80 -1.98
C GLY A 155 17.63 2.46 -0.60
N ALA A 156 18.80 2.85 -0.17
CA ALA A 156 18.95 3.63 1.06
C ALA A 156 18.08 4.90 1.01
N PRO A 157 17.57 5.37 2.15
CA PRO A 157 16.87 6.64 2.23
C PRO A 157 17.72 7.76 1.68
N ARG A 158 17.13 8.62 0.85
CA ARG A 158 17.82 9.78 0.28
C ARG A 158 17.45 11.01 1.08
N ALA A 159 18.46 11.78 1.49
CA ALA A 159 18.20 13.14 1.97
C ALA A 159 17.82 14.04 0.79
N TYR A 160 16.87 14.91 1.00
CA TYR A 160 16.50 15.97 0.05
C TYR A 160 16.33 17.30 0.79
N THR A 161 16.60 18.39 0.10
CA THR A 161 16.44 19.74 0.67
C THR A 161 15.22 20.41 0.04
N PHE A 162 14.30 20.87 0.87
CA PHE A 162 13.15 21.65 0.48
C PHE A 162 13.04 22.87 1.40
N ASP A 163 12.84 24.04 0.82
CA ASP A 163 12.74 25.32 1.54
C ASP A 163 13.86 25.54 2.58
N GLY A 164 15.11 25.21 2.18
CA GLY A 164 16.29 25.36 3.04
C GLY A 164 16.40 24.34 4.19
N ARG A 165 15.48 23.39 4.28
CA ARG A 165 15.49 22.31 5.27
C ARG A 165 15.84 20.97 4.59
N THR A 166 16.66 20.18 5.26
CA THR A 166 16.99 18.83 4.81
C THR A 166 16.02 17.84 5.45
N TYR A 167 15.49 16.94 4.63
CA TYR A 167 14.56 15.89 5.01
C TYR A 167 15.09 14.54 4.54
N GLY A 168 14.78 13.47 5.26
CA GLY A 168 15.22 12.11 4.94
C GLY A 168 16.71 11.89 5.25
N GLY A 169 17.28 10.83 4.70
CA GLY A 169 18.67 10.45 4.87
C GLY A 169 18.87 9.32 5.87
N GLU A 170 18.44 9.43 7.11
CA GLU A 170 18.49 8.36 8.10
C GLU A 170 17.08 7.86 8.43
N VAL A 171 16.95 6.53 8.57
CA VAL A 171 15.72 5.93 9.10
C VAL A 171 15.82 5.99 10.60
N HIS A 172 15.15 6.97 11.20
CA HIS A 172 15.03 7.02 12.66
C HIS A 172 14.16 5.87 13.15
N THR A 173 14.56 5.24 14.23
CA THR A 173 13.72 4.26 14.93
C THR A 173 12.57 5.00 15.63
N LEU A 174 11.47 4.29 15.92
CA LEU A 174 10.36 4.88 16.66
C LEU A 174 10.80 5.48 18.02
N ASP A 175 11.79 4.88 18.66
CA ASP A 175 12.34 5.33 19.93
C ASP A 175 13.10 6.67 19.79
N GLU A 176 13.81 6.87 18.68
CA GLU A 176 14.49 8.14 18.38
C GLU A 176 13.50 9.26 18.07
N MET A 177 12.39 8.95 17.35
CA MET A 177 11.35 9.93 17.03
C MET A 177 10.53 10.38 18.25
N VAL A 178 10.41 9.55 19.28
CA VAL A 178 9.70 9.86 20.54
C VAL A 178 10.58 10.69 21.49
N SER A 179 11.90 10.49 21.47
CA SER A 179 12.84 11.23 22.35
C SER A 179 13.02 12.70 21.96
N ASP A 180 12.82 13.07 20.69
CA ASP A 180 12.97 14.46 20.21
C ASP A 180 11.78 15.37 20.54
N ASN A 181 10.67 14.82 21.06
CA ASN A 181 9.45 15.56 21.43
C ASN A 181 9.22 15.63 22.95
N SER A 182 10.22 15.31 23.77
CA SER A 182 10.12 15.38 25.25
C SER A 182 10.83 16.57 25.86
#